data_47f7712fdafd7200eb9b1663e1b6cfc5
#
_entry.id   47f7712fdafd7200eb9b1663e1b6cfc5
#
_cell.length_a   1.000
_cell.length_b   1.000
_cell.length_c   1.000
_cell.angle_alpha   90.00
_cell.angle_beta   90.00
_cell.angle_gamma   90.00
#
_symmetry.space_group_name_H-M   'P 1'
#
loop_
_entity.id
_entity.type
_entity.pdbx_description
1 polymer ?
#
loop_
_entity_poly.entity_id
_entity_poly.type
_entity_poly.pdbx_seq_one_letter_code
_entity_poly.pdbx_strand_id
1 'polypeptide(L)'
;MTDRSKVFVYPKDVSAFGFDWGKLSLTVAPEVNGATRFSGGVVDLPSGKGHTRHNHPGAEEIIFVISGHGEQMVEDEKGNPVVEKVGPGCTIYVPESRFHSTLNTSDGPMQLFVVYSPAGPELGLRELPDFRLIPPGAGLQN
;
A
#
# COMPACT_ATOMS: atom_id res chain seq x y z
N MET A 1 16.88 7.05 -15.91
CA MET A 1 16.30 8.40 -15.68
C MET A 1 14.78 8.27 -15.53
N THR A 2 14.24 8.86 -14.49
CA THR A 2 12.80 8.82 -14.25
C THR A 2 12.08 9.80 -15.16
N ASP A 3 11.09 9.33 -15.89
CA ASP A 3 10.22 10.19 -16.70
C ASP A 3 9.12 10.77 -15.81
N ARG A 4 9.37 11.96 -15.29
CA ARG A 4 8.44 12.63 -14.38
C ARG A 4 7.18 13.17 -15.07
N SER A 5 7.11 13.06 -16.40
CA SER A 5 5.92 13.46 -17.15
C SER A 5 4.93 12.32 -17.29
N LYS A 6 5.27 11.11 -16.83
CA LYS A 6 4.44 9.93 -16.98
C LYS A 6 3.17 10.03 -16.13
N VAL A 7 2.04 10.23 -16.77
CA VAL A 7 0.74 10.39 -16.10
C VAL A 7 -0.16 9.15 -16.22
N PHE A 8 0.16 8.21 -17.10
CA PHE A 8 -0.53 6.92 -17.25
C PHE A 8 0.44 5.81 -16.87
N VAL A 9 0.21 5.14 -15.75
CA VAL A 9 1.16 4.19 -15.18
C VAL A 9 0.44 2.91 -14.80
N TYR A 10 0.90 1.80 -15.36
CA TYR A 10 0.47 0.47 -14.93
C TYR A 10 1.47 -0.11 -13.93
N PRO A 11 1.03 -0.97 -13.00
CA PRO A 11 1.96 -1.61 -12.05
C PRO A 11 3.16 -2.28 -12.71
N LYS A 12 2.97 -2.89 -13.89
CA LYS A 12 4.05 -3.55 -14.64
C LYS A 12 5.14 -2.60 -15.14
N ASP A 13 4.85 -1.30 -15.18
CA ASP A 13 5.76 -0.30 -15.75
C ASP A 13 6.73 0.26 -14.73
N VAL A 14 6.54 -0.08 -13.46
CA VAL A 14 7.32 0.49 -12.35
C VAL A 14 7.95 -0.61 -11.52
N SER A 15 8.99 -0.26 -10.77
CA SER A 15 9.54 -1.15 -9.76
C SER A 15 8.53 -1.37 -8.65
N ALA A 16 8.48 -2.58 -8.12
CA ALA A 16 7.68 -2.89 -6.97
C ALA A 16 8.56 -3.04 -5.73
N PHE A 17 7.99 -2.69 -4.59
CA PHE A 17 8.59 -2.93 -3.28
C PHE A 17 8.08 -4.27 -2.78
N GLY A 18 8.96 -5.26 -2.66
CA GLY A 18 8.60 -6.59 -2.18
C GLY A 18 8.90 -6.76 -0.71
N PHE A 19 8.04 -7.50 -0.04
CA PHE A 19 8.13 -7.85 1.38
C PHE A 19 7.66 -9.29 1.57
N ASP A 20 7.90 -9.87 2.72
CA ASP A 20 7.41 -11.22 3.04
C ASP A 20 5.88 -11.30 3.05
N TRP A 21 5.23 -10.17 3.29
CA TRP A 21 3.77 -10.08 3.39
C TRP A 21 3.08 -9.66 2.09
N GLY A 22 3.80 -9.23 1.07
CA GLY A 22 3.21 -8.78 -0.20
C GLY A 22 4.10 -7.84 -0.97
N LYS A 23 3.51 -7.07 -1.89
CA LYS A 23 4.25 -6.08 -2.67
C LYS A 23 3.45 -4.81 -2.90
N LEU A 24 4.16 -3.69 -3.04
CA LEU A 24 3.61 -2.40 -3.43
C LEU A 24 4.22 -1.97 -4.76
N SER A 25 3.39 -1.84 -5.79
CA SER A 25 3.79 -1.24 -7.06
C SER A 25 3.47 0.24 -7.00
N LEU A 26 4.51 1.06 -6.87
CA LEU A 26 4.38 2.50 -6.63
C LEU A 26 4.13 3.21 -7.96
N THR A 27 2.87 3.51 -8.25
CA THR A 27 2.46 4.12 -9.53
C THR A 27 2.38 5.63 -9.48
N VAL A 28 2.34 6.22 -8.29
CA VAL A 28 2.34 7.67 -8.08
C VAL A 28 3.37 8.00 -7.02
N ALA A 29 4.38 8.77 -7.37
CA ALA A 29 5.41 9.19 -6.44
C ALA A 29 6.30 10.27 -7.08
N PRO A 30 7.06 11.02 -6.28
CA PRO A 30 8.00 12.00 -6.83
C PRO A 30 8.94 11.41 -7.86
N GLU A 31 9.43 10.20 -7.64
CA GLU A 31 10.38 9.52 -8.53
C GLU A 31 9.74 8.93 -9.79
N VAL A 32 8.43 8.73 -9.79
CA VAL A 32 7.71 8.12 -10.92
C VAL A 32 7.17 9.17 -11.87
N ASN A 33 6.48 10.17 -11.35
CA ASN A 33 5.77 11.16 -12.16
C ASN A 33 5.83 12.58 -11.57
N GLY A 34 6.71 12.81 -10.60
CA GLY A 34 6.88 14.12 -9.99
C GLY A 34 5.79 14.55 -9.03
N ALA A 35 4.93 13.62 -8.62
CA ALA A 35 3.88 13.91 -7.65
C ALA A 35 4.51 14.29 -6.30
N THR A 36 4.00 15.35 -5.67
CA THR A 36 4.56 15.87 -4.41
C THR A 36 3.57 15.86 -3.26
N ARG A 37 2.27 15.92 -3.55
CA ARG A 37 1.24 16.04 -2.51
C ARG A 37 0.71 14.71 -2.05
N PHE A 38 0.97 13.66 -2.81
CA PHE A 38 0.60 12.29 -2.45
C PHE A 38 1.52 11.31 -3.16
N SER A 39 1.58 10.12 -2.63
CA SER A 39 2.19 8.97 -3.29
C SER A 39 1.26 7.77 -3.11
N GLY A 40 1.44 6.74 -3.90
CA GLY A 40 0.59 5.56 -3.75
C GLY A 40 0.75 4.58 -4.88
N GLY A 41 -0.06 3.55 -4.82
CA GLY A 41 -0.04 2.52 -5.84
C GLY A 41 -0.82 1.29 -5.44
N VAL A 42 -0.53 0.19 -6.11
CA VAL A 42 -1.25 -1.06 -5.97
C VAL A 42 -0.51 -1.99 -5.02
N VAL A 43 -1.22 -2.45 -4.00
CA VAL A 43 -0.72 -3.44 -3.04
C VAL A 43 -1.33 -4.79 -3.38
N ASP A 44 -0.48 -5.80 -3.48
CA ASP A 44 -0.89 -7.19 -3.67
C ASP A 44 -0.54 -7.98 -2.41
N LEU A 45 -1.55 -8.60 -1.79
CA LEU A 45 -1.39 -9.41 -0.59
C LEU A 45 -1.76 -10.86 -0.91
N PRO A 46 -0.82 -11.81 -0.80
CA PRO A 46 -1.16 -13.22 -0.92
C PRO A 46 -2.14 -13.66 0.18
N SER A 47 -2.84 -14.75 -0.04
CA SER A 47 -3.75 -15.32 0.94
C SER A 47 -3.07 -15.52 2.30
N GLY A 48 -3.74 -15.10 3.35
CA GLY A 48 -3.24 -15.22 4.73
C GLY A 48 -2.15 -14.25 5.11
N LYS A 49 -1.76 -13.35 4.21
CA LYS A 49 -0.69 -12.37 4.45
C LYS A 49 -1.28 -10.98 4.68
N GLY A 50 -0.48 -10.12 5.27
CA GLY A 50 -0.87 -8.74 5.50
C GLY A 50 0.24 -7.92 6.12
N HIS A 51 0.04 -6.60 6.12
CA HIS A 51 0.96 -5.68 6.74
C HIS A 51 0.55 -5.49 8.19
N THR A 52 1.44 -5.84 9.10
CA THR A 52 1.21 -5.79 10.54
C THR A 52 1.06 -4.34 11.03
N ARG A 53 0.68 -4.18 12.29
CA ARG A 53 0.45 -2.87 12.91
C ARG A 53 1.62 -1.91 12.67
N HIS A 54 1.30 -0.79 12.04
CA HIS A 54 2.27 0.27 11.71
C HIS A 54 1.53 1.60 11.56
N ASN A 55 2.28 2.69 11.47
CA ASN A 55 1.72 3.99 11.16
C ASN A 55 2.63 4.75 10.20
N HIS A 56 2.12 5.87 9.69
CA HIS A 56 2.85 6.78 8.81
C HIS A 56 2.83 8.16 9.48
N PRO A 57 3.84 8.48 10.31
CA PRO A 57 3.87 9.76 11.03
C PRO A 57 3.76 10.95 10.07
N GLY A 58 2.81 11.84 10.35
CA GLY A 58 2.59 13.03 9.55
C GLY A 58 1.82 12.83 8.25
N ALA A 59 1.36 11.60 7.96
CA ALA A 59 0.63 11.32 6.73
C ALA A 59 -0.74 10.69 6.99
N GLU A 60 -1.69 11.06 6.16
CA GLU A 60 -2.97 10.36 6.04
C GLU A 60 -2.84 9.27 4.99
N GLU A 61 -3.69 8.26 5.07
CA GLU A 61 -3.75 7.21 4.05
C GLU A 61 -5.18 6.90 3.67
N ILE A 62 -5.39 6.64 2.37
CA ILE A 62 -6.62 6.04 1.86
C ILE A 62 -6.27 4.66 1.37
N ILE A 63 -7.05 3.66 1.77
CA ILE A 63 -6.95 2.29 1.28
C ILE A 63 -8.27 1.95 0.60
N PHE A 64 -8.21 1.55 -0.66
CA PHE A 64 -9.39 1.12 -1.41
C PHE A 64 -9.23 -0.35 -1.78
N VAL A 65 -10.20 -1.18 -1.42
CA VAL A 65 -10.17 -2.62 -1.74
C VAL A 65 -10.63 -2.81 -3.18
N ILE A 66 -9.73 -3.32 -4.02
CA ILE A 66 -10.03 -3.64 -5.43
C ILE A 66 -10.65 -5.02 -5.53
N SER A 67 -10.01 -6.02 -4.93
CA SER A 67 -10.45 -7.42 -5.00
C SER A 67 -10.00 -8.18 -3.75
N GLY A 68 -10.63 -9.32 -3.52
CA GLY A 68 -10.41 -10.09 -2.31
C GLY A 68 -11.16 -9.50 -1.12
N HIS A 69 -10.97 -10.11 0.04
CA HIS A 69 -11.56 -9.60 1.28
C HIS A 69 -10.61 -9.86 2.44
N GLY A 70 -10.76 -9.07 3.48
CA GLY A 70 -9.86 -9.17 4.62
C GLY A 70 -10.39 -8.49 5.87
N GLU A 71 -9.51 -8.32 6.82
CA GLU A 71 -9.77 -7.56 8.04
C GLU A 71 -8.87 -6.35 8.08
N GLN A 72 -9.48 -5.20 8.32
CA GLN A 72 -8.76 -3.94 8.48
C GLN A 72 -8.87 -3.48 9.93
N MET A 73 -7.75 -3.13 10.52
CA MET A 73 -7.68 -2.50 11.83
C MET A 73 -7.24 -1.06 11.66
N VAL A 74 -7.91 -0.14 12.34
CA VAL A 74 -7.48 1.26 12.49
C VAL A 74 -7.70 1.62 13.96
N GLU A 75 -6.66 2.11 14.63
CA GLU A 75 -6.81 2.53 16.02
C GLU A 75 -7.60 3.84 16.10
N ASP A 76 -8.40 3.96 17.14
CA ASP A 76 -9.13 5.20 17.42
C ASP A 76 -8.22 6.25 18.07
N GLU A 77 -8.78 7.41 18.42
CA GLU A 77 -8.02 8.51 19.03
C GLU A 77 -7.36 8.14 20.36
N LYS A 78 -7.88 7.11 21.02
CA LYS A 78 -7.38 6.64 22.31
C LYS A 78 -6.39 5.48 22.18
N GLY A 79 -6.13 5.04 20.93
CA GLY A 79 -5.27 3.90 20.67
C GLY A 79 -5.95 2.55 20.77
N ASN A 80 -7.28 2.51 20.82
CA ASN A 80 -8.02 1.26 20.84
C ASN A 80 -8.21 0.74 19.40
N PRO A 81 -7.98 -0.56 19.15
CA PRO A 81 -8.16 -1.08 17.81
C PRO A 81 -9.63 -1.18 17.44
N VAL A 82 -9.96 -0.71 16.23
CA VAL A 82 -11.27 -0.91 15.61
C VAL A 82 -11.05 -1.81 14.40
N VAL A 83 -11.67 -2.97 14.39
CA VAL A 83 -11.49 -3.99 13.36
C VAL A 83 -12.78 -4.18 12.59
N GLU A 84 -12.70 -4.13 11.26
CA GLU A 84 -13.83 -4.35 10.38
C GLU A 84 -13.46 -5.35 9.28
N LYS A 85 -14.42 -6.16 8.86
CA LYS A 85 -14.30 -6.97 7.66
C LYS A 85 -14.51 -6.06 6.46
N VAL A 86 -13.63 -6.18 5.46
CA VAL A 86 -13.65 -5.32 4.26
C VAL A 86 -13.60 -6.17 3.00
N GLY A 87 -14.20 -5.67 1.94
CA GLY A 87 -14.22 -6.32 0.64
C GLY A 87 -14.25 -5.30 -0.49
N PRO A 88 -14.36 -5.76 -1.75
CA PRO A 88 -14.28 -4.89 -2.91
C PRO A 88 -15.20 -3.68 -2.82
N GLY A 89 -14.66 -2.49 -3.11
CA GLY A 89 -15.39 -1.23 -3.07
C GLY A 89 -15.31 -0.50 -1.72
N CYS A 90 -14.77 -1.15 -0.67
CA CYS A 90 -14.61 -0.48 0.61
C CYS A 90 -13.47 0.55 0.55
N THR A 91 -13.74 1.75 1.05
CA THR A 91 -12.71 2.77 1.26
C THR A 91 -12.42 2.88 2.74
N ILE A 92 -11.16 2.74 3.10
CA ILE A 92 -10.69 2.90 4.47
C ILE A 92 -9.93 4.23 4.54
N TYR A 93 -10.33 5.09 5.46
CA TYR A 93 -9.59 6.31 5.77
C TYR A 93 -8.75 6.09 7.02
N VAL A 94 -7.45 6.28 6.89
CA VAL A 94 -6.52 6.21 8.01
C VAL A 94 -6.10 7.63 8.37
N PRO A 95 -6.56 8.16 9.51
CA PRO A 95 -6.15 9.49 9.96
C PRO A 95 -4.65 9.61 10.16
N GLU A 96 -4.14 10.83 10.12
CA GLU A 96 -2.72 11.11 10.26
C GLU A 96 -2.11 10.39 11.46
N SER A 97 -0.99 9.71 11.21
CA SER A 97 -0.19 9.01 12.23
C SER A 97 -0.90 7.86 12.96
N ARG A 98 -2.12 7.50 12.55
CA ARG A 98 -2.91 6.47 13.22
C ARG A 98 -2.37 5.10 12.88
N PHE A 99 -2.18 4.25 13.91
CA PHE A 99 -1.74 2.86 13.69
C PHE A 99 -2.85 2.04 13.03
N HIS A 100 -2.46 1.17 12.13
CA HIS A 100 -3.37 0.34 11.36
C HIS A 100 -2.70 -0.93 10.87
N SER A 101 -3.51 -1.88 10.39
CA SER A 101 -3.04 -3.12 9.79
C SER A 101 -4.08 -3.69 8.84
N THR A 102 -3.62 -4.44 7.85
CA THR A 102 -4.49 -5.10 6.88
C THR A 102 -4.10 -6.57 6.79
N LEU A 103 -5.07 -7.48 6.88
CA LEU A 103 -4.87 -8.91 6.75
C LEU A 103 -5.79 -9.45 5.66
N ASN A 104 -5.21 -10.16 4.69
CA ASN A 104 -5.97 -10.87 3.67
C ASN A 104 -6.50 -12.19 4.28
N THR A 105 -7.81 -12.28 4.48
CA THR A 105 -8.46 -13.48 5.02
C THR A 105 -9.12 -14.31 3.93
N SER A 106 -8.96 -13.94 2.66
CA SER A 106 -9.53 -14.71 1.55
C SER A 106 -8.63 -15.88 1.16
N ASP A 107 -9.18 -16.82 0.40
CA ASP A 107 -8.44 -17.99 -0.08
C ASP A 107 -7.51 -17.68 -1.26
N GLY A 108 -7.65 -16.49 -1.83
CA GLY A 108 -6.84 -16.03 -2.95
C GLY A 108 -6.18 -14.69 -2.66
N PRO A 109 -5.61 -14.05 -3.68
CA PRO A 109 -4.97 -12.76 -3.50
C PRO A 109 -5.97 -11.65 -3.16
N MET A 110 -5.49 -10.64 -2.44
CA MET A 110 -6.24 -9.42 -2.16
C MET A 110 -5.47 -8.26 -2.79
N GLN A 111 -6.17 -7.39 -3.48
CA GLN A 111 -5.55 -6.23 -4.12
C GLN A 111 -6.16 -4.95 -3.59
N LEU A 112 -5.28 -4.01 -3.25
CA LEU A 112 -5.64 -2.71 -2.70
C LEU A 112 -5.05 -1.60 -3.56
N PHE A 113 -5.69 -0.43 -3.56
CA PHE A 113 -5.07 0.79 -4.02
C PHE A 113 -4.88 1.70 -2.80
N VAL A 114 -3.65 2.18 -2.58
CA VAL A 114 -3.33 3.00 -1.42
C VAL A 114 -2.81 4.37 -1.86
N VAL A 115 -3.17 5.40 -1.10
CA VAL A 115 -2.71 6.77 -1.32
C VAL A 115 -2.25 7.33 0.01
N TYR A 116 -1.03 7.85 0.04
CA TYR A 116 -0.46 8.57 1.19
C TYR A 116 -0.42 10.05 0.90
N SER A 117 -0.79 10.88 1.85
CA SER A 117 -0.70 12.33 1.73
C SER A 117 -0.13 12.93 3.03
N PRO A 118 0.99 13.66 2.95
CA PRO A 118 1.81 13.92 1.77
C PRO A 118 2.57 12.68 1.29
N ALA A 119 3.24 12.78 0.15
CA ALA A 119 4.15 11.73 -0.31
C ALA A 119 5.27 11.55 0.73
N GLY A 120 5.77 10.32 0.88
CA GLY A 120 6.89 10.05 1.77
C GLY A 120 6.85 8.70 2.50
N PRO A 121 5.67 8.18 2.91
CA PRO A 121 5.63 6.90 3.65
C PRO A 121 6.33 5.74 2.94
N GLU A 122 6.34 5.73 1.61
CA GLU A 122 7.04 4.73 0.82
C GLU A 122 8.55 4.70 1.11
N LEU A 123 9.13 5.81 1.54
CA LEU A 123 10.55 5.86 1.89
C LEU A 123 10.81 5.06 3.17
N GLY A 124 9.89 5.10 4.13
CA GLY A 124 9.99 4.31 5.35
C GLY A 124 9.87 2.81 5.09
N LEU A 125 9.12 2.42 4.08
CA LEU A 125 9.00 1.01 3.70
C LEU A 125 10.32 0.44 3.21
N ARG A 126 11.17 1.25 2.59
CA ARG A 126 12.51 0.84 2.15
C ARG A 126 13.43 0.49 3.30
N GLU A 127 13.14 0.93 4.50
CA GLU A 127 13.94 0.67 5.69
C GLU A 127 13.59 -0.65 6.39
N LEU A 128 12.53 -1.33 5.94
CA LEU A 128 12.10 -2.59 6.54
C LEU A 128 13.10 -3.70 6.22
N PRO A 129 13.37 -4.62 7.17
CA PRO A 129 14.40 -5.66 6.98
C PRO A 129 14.15 -6.60 5.82
N ASP A 130 12.89 -6.85 5.47
CA ASP A 130 12.49 -7.74 4.39
C ASP A 130 12.30 -7.04 3.05
N PHE A 131 12.57 -5.73 2.99
CA PHE A 131 12.44 -4.97 1.74
C PHE A 131 13.35 -5.52 0.65
N ARG A 132 12.78 -5.68 -0.55
CA ARG A 132 13.53 -5.95 -1.78
C ARG A 132 12.90 -5.19 -2.94
N LEU A 133 13.73 -4.70 -3.83
CA LEU A 133 13.26 -4.01 -5.04
C LEU A 133 13.02 -5.04 -6.14
N ILE A 134 11.81 -5.03 -6.70
CA ILE A 134 11.42 -5.90 -7.81
C ILE A 134 11.43 -5.05 -9.07
N PRO A 135 12.28 -5.37 -10.07
CA PRO A 135 12.34 -4.58 -11.31
C PRO A 135 11.03 -4.58 -12.08
N PRO A 136 10.78 -3.57 -12.94
CA PRO A 136 9.58 -3.53 -13.77
C PRO A 136 9.36 -4.81 -14.56
N GLY A 137 8.13 -5.32 -14.57
CA GLY A 137 7.76 -6.53 -15.29
C GLY A 137 8.05 -7.84 -14.58
N ALA A 138 8.99 -7.87 -13.65
CA ALA A 138 9.41 -9.13 -13.00
C ALA A 138 8.37 -9.67 -12.02
N GLY A 139 7.53 -8.82 -11.45
CA GLY A 139 6.53 -9.21 -10.46
C GLY A 139 5.19 -9.64 -11.01
N LEU A 140 5.05 -9.73 -12.33
CA LEU A 140 3.78 -10.08 -12.98
C LEU A 140 3.67 -11.57 -13.35
N GLN A 141 4.72 -12.30 -13.16
CA GLN A 141 4.73 -13.74 -13.41
C GLN A 141 4.35 -14.44 -12.10
N ASN A 142 3.19 -15.01 -12.10
CA ASN A 142 2.72 -15.83 -10.98
C ASN A 142 3.06 -17.29 -11.22
#